data_3f84eb554bf630a64a08ef851e99f608
#
_entry.id   3f84eb554bf630a64a08ef851e99f608
#
_cell.length_a   1.000
_cell.length_b   1.000
_cell.length_c   1.000
_cell.angle_alpha   90.00
_cell.angle_beta   90.00
_cell.angle_gamma   90.00
#
_symmetry.space_group_name_H-M   'P 1'
#
loop_
_entity.id
_entity.type
_entity.pdbx_description
1 polymer ?
#
loop_
_entity_poly.entity_id
_entity_poly.type
_entity_poly.pdbx_seq_one_letter_code
_entity_poly.pdbx_strand_id
1 'polypeptide(L)'
;MAFTQKIRQFLLPESQTDFAQCHASTLVVLPEQQSVLVAFFAGSKEGSGDTAIWLARAQNGEWQPAQRIMAEPGLAHWNPVLHYQQQTVWLFYKVGPDVHSWSTRVSVSHDDGLSWSAPRALISGDPLPRGPVKNKLLVMSNGEWLAPGSIEDAQHWDAFVDLSADCGQSWSKVDIPFEHQQPGLAAEENVWQGLKENALWECDLKQVFTWDGVIQPTLWESHPGNIHALLRSTRGKIYRTDSFDYGRSWCAAYATTLPNNNSGVDVVGLDCGTLVLACNPIEGNWGRRYPIALLESQDNGVTWSQPWALEHSKGEFSYPAIIAEGDVLHLTWTFNRTNIVYSQITHNK
;
A
#
# COMPACT_ATOMS: atom_id res chain seq x y z
N MET A 1 -18.61 6.49 19.31
CA MET A 1 -17.63 5.68 18.51
C MET A 1 -17.12 6.60 17.42
N ALA A 2 -15.82 6.65 17.24
CA ALA A 2 -15.19 7.51 16.23
C ALA A 2 -15.54 7.12 14.77
N PHE A 3 -15.97 5.90 14.54
CA PHE A 3 -16.23 5.37 13.20
C PHE A 3 -17.62 4.73 13.09
N THR A 4 -18.26 4.91 11.93
CA THR A 4 -19.51 4.24 11.56
C THR A 4 -19.35 3.64 10.16
N GLN A 5 -19.37 2.32 10.04
CA GLN A 5 -19.33 1.64 8.76
C GLN A 5 -20.67 1.77 8.03
N LYS A 6 -20.65 2.30 6.82
CA LYS A 6 -21.83 2.52 5.96
C LYS A 6 -21.97 1.43 4.91
N ILE A 7 -20.85 1.04 4.30
CA ILE A 7 -20.78 0.06 3.22
C ILE A 7 -19.66 -0.92 3.54
N ARG A 8 -19.89 -2.20 3.27
CA ARG A 8 -18.87 -3.24 3.18
C ARG A 8 -19.29 -4.22 2.09
N GLN A 9 -18.49 -4.32 1.04
CA GLN A 9 -18.78 -5.14 -0.13
C GLN A 9 -17.53 -5.91 -0.56
N PHE A 10 -17.72 -7.10 -1.09
CA PHE A 10 -16.70 -7.79 -1.88
C PHE A 10 -16.67 -7.22 -3.29
N LEU A 11 -15.48 -6.98 -3.84
CA LEU A 11 -15.33 -6.46 -5.20
C LEU A 11 -15.55 -7.54 -6.25
N LEU A 12 -15.16 -8.77 -5.94
CA LEU A 12 -15.15 -9.87 -6.90
C LEU A 12 -16.40 -10.74 -6.69
N PRO A 13 -17.25 -10.87 -7.72
CA PRO A 13 -18.38 -11.79 -7.65
C PRO A 13 -17.88 -13.24 -7.65
N GLU A 14 -18.72 -14.18 -7.16
CA GLU A 14 -18.39 -15.62 -7.16
C GLU A 14 -18.09 -16.18 -8.55
N SER A 15 -18.59 -15.53 -9.59
CA SER A 15 -18.31 -15.89 -10.99
C SER A 15 -16.93 -15.49 -11.48
N GLN A 16 -16.15 -14.68 -10.73
CA GLN A 16 -14.80 -14.31 -11.08
C GLN A 16 -13.86 -15.47 -10.77
N THR A 17 -13.48 -16.21 -11.78
CA THR A 17 -12.64 -17.42 -11.68
C THR A 17 -11.35 -17.35 -12.47
N ASP A 18 -11.00 -16.15 -12.97
CA ASP A 18 -9.83 -15.95 -13.84
C ASP A 18 -8.48 -16.11 -13.12
N PHE A 19 -8.48 -16.11 -11.79
CA PHE A 19 -7.28 -16.23 -10.97
C PHE A 19 -7.59 -16.94 -9.65
N ALA A 20 -6.56 -17.51 -9.04
CA ALA A 20 -6.68 -18.20 -7.73
C ALA A 20 -6.44 -17.25 -6.54
N GLN A 21 -5.56 -16.26 -6.71
CA GLN A 21 -5.19 -15.30 -5.65
C GLN A 21 -5.22 -13.86 -6.17
N CYS A 22 -5.61 -12.96 -5.28
CA CYS A 22 -5.52 -11.51 -5.48
C CYS A 22 -4.98 -10.80 -4.23
N HIS A 23 -4.24 -9.69 -4.40
CA HIS A 23 -3.62 -9.00 -3.27
C HIS A 23 -3.27 -7.55 -3.59
N ALA A 24 -2.91 -6.78 -2.53
CA ALA A 24 -2.34 -5.44 -2.58
C ALA A 24 -3.17 -4.43 -3.39
N SER A 25 -4.38 -4.20 -2.94
CA SER A 25 -5.27 -3.23 -3.56
C SER A 25 -4.87 -1.78 -3.30
N THR A 26 -5.20 -0.93 -4.24
CA THR A 26 -5.13 0.53 -4.21
C THR A 26 -6.44 1.09 -4.74
N LEU A 27 -6.80 2.33 -4.36
CA LEU A 27 -8.04 2.93 -4.82
C LEU A 27 -7.91 4.42 -5.09
N VAL A 28 -8.78 4.92 -5.97
CA VAL A 28 -9.08 6.33 -6.15
C VAL A 28 -10.58 6.52 -6.31
N VAL A 29 -11.07 7.66 -5.86
CA VAL A 29 -12.44 8.12 -6.12
C VAL A 29 -12.39 9.13 -7.25
N LEU A 30 -13.36 9.05 -8.15
CA LEU A 30 -13.59 9.99 -9.24
C LEU A 30 -14.88 10.74 -8.93
N PRO A 31 -14.81 11.89 -8.21
CA PRO A 31 -15.99 12.54 -7.64
C PRO A 31 -17.01 13.00 -8.70
N GLU A 32 -16.51 13.51 -9.83
CA GLU A 32 -17.36 14.01 -10.94
C GLU A 32 -18.20 12.90 -11.58
N GLN A 33 -17.68 11.66 -11.58
CA GLN A 33 -18.33 10.49 -12.18
C GLN A 33 -19.05 9.61 -11.14
N GLN A 34 -18.98 9.95 -9.86
CA GLN A 34 -19.48 9.13 -8.75
C GLN A 34 -18.97 7.67 -8.85
N SER A 35 -17.69 7.52 -9.25
CA SER A 35 -17.03 6.25 -9.50
C SER A 35 -15.89 6.01 -8.53
N VAL A 36 -15.67 4.74 -8.20
CA VAL A 36 -14.49 4.28 -7.46
C VAL A 36 -13.73 3.29 -8.34
N LEU A 37 -12.43 3.49 -8.47
CA LEU A 37 -11.54 2.54 -9.12
C LEU A 37 -10.69 1.84 -8.07
N VAL A 38 -10.58 0.53 -8.16
CA VAL A 38 -9.71 -0.29 -7.32
C VAL A 38 -8.84 -1.16 -8.21
N ALA A 39 -7.53 -0.99 -8.12
CA ALA A 39 -6.57 -1.87 -8.78
C ALA A 39 -5.92 -2.81 -7.75
N PHE A 40 -5.56 -4.02 -8.19
CA PHE A 40 -4.89 -5.05 -7.40
C PHE A 40 -4.12 -5.97 -8.33
N PHE A 41 -3.17 -6.75 -7.81
CA PHE A 41 -2.60 -7.82 -8.62
C PHE A 41 -3.32 -9.15 -8.35
N ALA A 42 -3.40 -10.00 -9.39
CA ALA A 42 -3.98 -11.32 -9.27
C ALA A 42 -3.40 -12.30 -10.30
N GLY A 43 -3.37 -13.58 -9.91
CA GLY A 43 -2.86 -14.69 -10.71
C GLY A 43 -3.00 -16.01 -9.98
N SER A 44 -2.22 -17.02 -10.36
CA SER A 44 -2.23 -18.33 -9.69
C SER A 44 -1.66 -18.25 -8.26
N LYS A 45 -0.59 -17.46 -8.07
CA LYS A 45 0.09 -17.24 -6.80
C LYS A 45 0.90 -15.94 -6.89
N GLU A 46 1.11 -15.26 -5.77
CA GLU A 46 2.02 -14.12 -5.70
C GLU A 46 3.43 -14.50 -6.19
N GLY A 47 3.99 -13.70 -7.11
CA GLY A 47 5.30 -13.94 -7.72
C GLY A 47 5.28 -14.90 -8.91
N SER A 48 4.14 -15.46 -9.29
CA SER A 48 4.03 -16.27 -10.50
C SER A 48 3.99 -15.41 -11.76
N GLY A 49 4.59 -15.89 -12.85
CA GLY A 49 4.67 -15.17 -14.12
C GLY A 49 3.33 -14.99 -14.86
N ASP A 50 2.22 -15.45 -14.28
CA ASP A 50 0.85 -15.22 -14.73
C ASP A 50 0.12 -14.13 -13.95
N THR A 51 0.76 -13.56 -12.91
CA THR A 51 0.16 -12.41 -12.21
C THR A 51 0.07 -11.19 -13.12
N ALA A 52 -1.02 -10.47 -12.99
CA ALA A 52 -1.33 -9.29 -13.79
C ALA A 52 -1.95 -8.21 -12.90
N ILE A 53 -2.05 -6.98 -13.39
CA ILE A 53 -2.83 -5.93 -12.74
C ILE A 53 -4.26 -5.96 -13.26
N TRP A 54 -5.18 -6.00 -12.32
CA TRP A 54 -6.61 -6.01 -12.50
C TRP A 54 -7.23 -4.73 -11.96
N LEU A 55 -8.32 -4.30 -12.57
CA LEU A 55 -9.09 -3.11 -12.19
C LEU A 55 -10.55 -3.49 -12.01
N ALA A 56 -11.10 -3.21 -10.83
CA ALA A 56 -12.53 -3.18 -10.57
C ALA A 56 -13.01 -1.72 -10.56
N ARG A 57 -14.21 -1.50 -11.10
CA ARG A 57 -14.87 -0.20 -11.13
C ARG A 57 -16.21 -0.29 -10.43
N ALA A 58 -16.51 0.64 -9.53
CA ALA A 58 -17.86 0.88 -9.06
C ALA A 58 -18.41 2.15 -9.74
N GLN A 59 -19.64 2.07 -10.21
CA GLN A 59 -20.40 3.21 -10.69
C GLN A 59 -21.75 3.24 -9.99
N ASN A 60 -22.12 4.36 -9.40
CA ASN A 60 -23.35 4.51 -8.58
C ASN A 60 -23.46 3.43 -7.47
N GLY A 61 -22.33 3.02 -6.90
CA GLY A 61 -22.26 2.03 -5.81
C GLY A 61 -22.32 0.55 -6.25
N GLU A 62 -22.42 0.26 -7.54
CA GLU A 62 -22.42 -1.10 -8.09
C GLU A 62 -21.07 -1.47 -8.70
N TRP A 63 -20.46 -2.56 -8.23
CA TRP A 63 -19.21 -3.09 -8.76
C TRP A 63 -19.41 -3.87 -10.05
N GLN A 64 -18.60 -3.55 -11.05
CA GLN A 64 -18.49 -4.33 -12.28
C GLN A 64 -17.42 -5.42 -12.12
N PRO A 65 -17.50 -6.54 -12.88
CA PRO A 65 -16.46 -7.55 -12.90
C PRO A 65 -15.08 -6.94 -13.15
N ALA A 66 -14.08 -7.39 -12.40
CA ALA A 66 -12.71 -6.89 -12.57
C ALA A 66 -12.16 -7.28 -13.94
N GLN A 67 -11.41 -6.38 -14.54
CA GLN A 67 -10.78 -6.56 -15.84
C GLN A 67 -9.26 -6.58 -15.71
N ARG A 68 -8.60 -7.46 -16.43
CA ARG A 68 -7.15 -7.48 -16.55
C ARG A 68 -6.70 -6.33 -17.44
N ILE A 69 -5.97 -5.37 -16.88
CA ILE A 69 -5.58 -4.14 -17.59
C ILE A 69 -4.10 -4.13 -17.99
N MET A 70 -3.20 -4.76 -17.21
CA MET A 70 -1.77 -4.82 -17.50
C MET A 70 -1.25 -6.23 -17.27
N ALA A 71 -0.50 -6.76 -18.25
CA ALA A 71 0.18 -8.04 -18.18
C ALA A 71 1.38 -8.07 -19.13
N GLU A 72 2.53 -8.52 -18.63
CA GLU A 72 3.72 -8.85 -19.43
C GLU A 72 3.95 -10.36 -19.29
N PRO A 73 3.85 -11.16 -20.38
CA PRO A 73 3.92 -12.62 -20.28
C PRO A 73 5.21 -13.11 -19.63
N GLY A 74 5.09 -14.04 -18.67
CA GLY A 74 6.22 -14.66 -17.99
C GLY A 74 6.87 -13.80 -16.89
N LEU A 75 6.38 -12.59 -16.64
CA LEU A 75 6.81 -11.72 -15.56
C LEU A 75 5.70 -11.55 -14.52
N ALA A 76 6.09 -11.56 -13.25
CA ALA A 76 5.17 -11.28 -12.19
C ALA A 76 4.89 -9.78 -12.05
N HIS A 77 3.65 -9.46 -11.65
CA HIS A 77 3.17 -8.09 -11.43
C HIS A 77 2.77 -7.93 -9.98
N TRP A 78 3.14 -6.79 -9.36
CA TRP A 78 2.86 -6.50 -7.94
C TRP A 78 2.46 -5.06 -7.70
N ASN A 79 1.84 -4.85 -6.55
CA ASN A 79 1.66 -3.58 -5.84
C ASN A 79 1.27 -2.41 -6.75
N PRO A 80 0.11 -2.47 -7.43
CA PRO A 80 -0.37 -1.31 -8.16
C PRO A 80 -0.61 -0.13 -7.21
N VAL A 81 -0.38 1.08 -7.70
CA VAL A 81 -0.73 2.32 -7.03
C VAL A 81 -1.48 3.19 -8.01
N LEU A 82 -2.72 3.54 -7.68
CA LEU A 82 -3.52 4.50 -8.41
C LEU A 82 -3.29 5.91 -7.86
N HIS A 83 -3.30 6.89 -8.74
CA HIS A 83 -3.31 8.30 -8.40
C HIS A 83 -4.25 9.04 -9.37
N TYR A 84 -5.09 9.92 -8.85
CA TYR A 84 -6.00 10.73 -9.67
C TYR A 84 -5.70 12.21 -9.46
N GLN A 85 -5.39 12.89 -10.55
CA GLN A 85 -5.18 14.34 -10.56
C GLN A 85 -5.49 14.92 -11.94
N GLN A 86 -6.14 16.07 -11.99
CA GLN A 86 -6.44 16.82 -13.23
C GLN A 86 -7.08 15.92 -14.31
N GLN A 87 -8.13 15.19 -13.94
CA GLN A 87 -8.87 14.28 -14.83
C GLN A 87 -8.01 13.18 -15.47
N THR A 88 -6.88 12.86 -14.86
CA THR A 88 -6.00 11.80 -15.30
C THR A 88 -5.83 10.78 -14.19
N VAL A 89 -6.06 9.51 -14.50
CA VAL A 89 -5.76 8.39 -13.62
C VAL A 89 -4.38 7.85 -13.99
N TRP A 90 -3.48 7.87 -13.03
CA TRP A 90 -2.14 7.28 -13.13
C TRP A 90 -2.16 5.90 -12.49
N LEU A 91 -1.54 4.93 -13.14
CA LEU A 91 -1.31 3.59 -12.61
C LEU A 91 0.19 3.32 -12.61
N PHE A 92 0.74 3.14 -11.42
CA PHE A 92 2.11 2.65 -11.20
C PHE A 92 2.04 1.20 -10.73
N TYR A 93 2.96 0.35 -11.18
CA TYR A 93 3.01 -1.05 -10.73
C TYR A 93 4.41 -1.62 -10.92
N LYS A 94 4.72 -2.68 -10.17
CA LYS A 94 6.00 -3.36 -10.24
C LYS A 94 5.91 -4.57 -11.17
N VAL A 95 6.96 -4.79 -11.96
CA VAL A 95 7.09 -5.93 -12.88
C VAL A 95 8.50 -6.49 -12.79
N GLY A 96 8.63 -7.78 -12.64
CA GLY A 96 9.92 -8.46 -12.63
C GLY A 96 9.81 -9.94 -12.34
N PRO A 97 10.92 -10.67 -12.33
CA PRO A 97 10.93 -12.07 -11.93
C PRO A 97 10.72 -12.27 -10.42
N ASP A 98 11.16 -11.30 -9.60
CA ASP A 98 11.06 -11.29 -8.15
C ASP A 98 11.11 -9.85 -7.61
N VAL A 99 10.94 -9.69 -6.29
CA VAL A 99 10.91 -8.37 -5.63
C VAL A 99 12.30 -7.72 -5.54
N HIS A 100 13.38 -8.48 -5.66
CA HIS A 100 14.75 -7.97 -5.60
C HIS A 100 15.17 -7.30 -6.92
N SER A 101 14.49 -7.67 -8.03
CA SER A 101 14.86 -7.25 -9.39
C SER A 101 13.70 -6.60 -10.17
N TRP A 102 12.57 -6.35 -9.52
CA TRP A 102 11.45 -5.69 -10.18
C TRP A 102 11.74 -4.22 -10.55
N SER A 103 11.08 -3.75 -11.59
CA SER A 103 11.12 -2.35 -12.04
C SER A 103 9.71 -1.77 -12.08
N THR A 104 9.61 -0.44 -12.12
CA THR A 104 8.31 0.23 -12.13
C THR A 104 7.87 0.54 -13.55
N ARG A 105 6.63 0.19 -13.85
CA ARG A 105 5.88 0.64 -15.01
C ARG A 105 4.89 1.70 -14.61
N VAL A 106 4.62 2.60 -15.54
CA VAL A 106 3.56 3.61 -15.43
C VAL A 106 2.71 3.62 -16.69
N SER A 107 1.41 3.74 -16.50
CA SER A 107 0.40 3.92 -17.54
C SER A 107 -0.60 4.98 -17.08
N VAL A 108 -1.24 5.68 -18.02
CA VAL A 108 -2.23 6.71 -17.72
C VAL A 108 -3.53 6.46 -18.47
N SER A 109 -4.62 6.88 -17.85
CA SER A 109 -5.96 6.90 -18.45
C SER A 109 -6.51 8.32 -18.40
N HIS A 110 -7.11 8.77 -19.50
CA HIS A 110 -7.80 10.06 -19.63
C HIS A 110 -9.32 9.88 -19.80
N ASP A 111 -9.83 8.68 -19.60
CA ASP A 111 -11.22 8.30 -19.75
C ASP A 111 -11.70 7.47 -18.53
N ASP A 112 -11.26 7.88 -17.34
CA ASP A 112 -11.69 7.32 -16.06
C ASP A 112 -11.36 5.82 -15.91
N GLY A 113 -10.20 5.38 -16.47
CA GLY A 113 -9.73 4.00 -16.40
C GLY A 113 -10.41 3.04 -17.38
N LEU A 114 -11.14 3.53 -18.39
CA LEU A 114 -11.73 2.69 -19.44
C LEU A 114 -10.69 2.21 -20.42
N SER A 115 -9.75 3.08 -20.80
CA SER A 115 -8.59 2.72 -21.59
C SER A 115 -7.30 3.26 -20.99
N TRP A 116 -6.19 2.64 -21.34
CA TRP A 116 -4.89 2.94 -20.75
C TRP A 116 -3.83 3.13 -21.84
N SER A 117 -2.93 4.08 -21.63
CA SER A 117 -1.76 4.23 -22.48
C SER A 117 -0.89 2.96 -22.44
N ALA A 118 -0.06 2.74 -23.47
CA ALA A 118 0.96 1.71 -23.42
C ALA A 118 1.86 1.93 -22.18
N PRO A 119 2.17 0.87 -21.42
CA PRO A 119 3.02 0.98 -20.25
C PRO A 119 4.44 1.39 -20.65
N ARG A 120 5.06 2.25 -19.83
CA ARG A 120 6.47 2.66 -19.99
C ARG A 120 7.22 2.50 -18.67
N ALA A 121 8.53 2.37 -18.72
CA ALA A 121 9.36 2.46 -17.53
C ALA A 121 9.14 3.82 -16.86
N LEU A 122 9.10 3.86 -15.53
CA LEU A 122 8.95 5.13 -14.80
C LEU A 122 10.11 6.07 -15.11
N ILE A 123 11.33 5.55 -15.08
CA ILE A 123 12.55 6.28 -15.46
C ILE A 123 13.27 5.45 -16.52
N SER A 124 13.45 6.03 -17.70
CA SER A 124 14.12 5.34 -18.80
C SER A 124 15.57 5.03 -18.45
N GLY A 125 15.97 3.75 -18.60
CA GLY A 125 17.35 3.30 -18.35
C GLY A 125 17.71 3.09 -16.87
N ASP A 126 16.81 3.36 -15.94
CA ASP A 126 17.00 3.05 -14.52
C ASP A 126 16.40 1.67 -14.20
N PRO A 127 17.21 0.66 -13.84
CA PRO A 127 16.73 -0.68 -13.50
C PRO A 127 16.22 -0.79 -12.06
N LEU A 128 16.41 0.23 -11.22
CA LEU A 128 16.06 0.19 -9.80
C LEU A 128 14.54 0.25 -9.60
N PRO A 129 14.03 -0.28 -8.49
CA PRO A 129 12.64 -0.10 -8.12
C PRO A 129 12.40 1.36 -7.73
N ARG A 130 11.84 2.15 -8.64
CA ARG A 130 11.55 3.57 -8.48
C ARG A 130 10.06 3.81 -8.27
N GLY A 131 9.70 5.00 -7.80
CA GLY A 131 8.32 5.42 -7.63
C GLY A 131 7.54 4.66 -6.58
N PRO A 132 6.21 4.80 -6.56
CA PRO A 132 5.43 4.29 -5.45
C PRO A 132 5.37 2.76 -5.43
N VAL A 133 5.34 2.22 -4.21
CA VAL A 133 5.06 0.81 -3.93
C VAL A 133 4.00 0.71 -2.85
N LYS A 134 2.94 -0.02 -3.08
CA LYS A 134 1.83 -0.30 -2.16
C LYS A 134 1.01 0.95 -1.78
N ASN A 135 1.63 2.02 -1.30
CA ASN A 135 0.95 3.20 -0.78
C ASN A 135 0.88 4.34 -1.80
N LYS A 136 -0.17 5.14 -1.66
CA LYS A 136 -0.48 6.28 -2.55
C LYS A 136 0.61 7.35 -2.54
N LEU A 137 0.70 8.10 -3.62
CA LEU A 137 1.48 9.32 -3.68
C LEU A 137 0.88 10.40 -2.77
N LEU A 138 1.76 11.26 -2.27
CA LEU A 138 1.38 12.51 -1.64
C LEU A 138 1.62 13.67 -2.62
N VAL A 139 0.58 14.42 -2.93
CA VAL A 139 0.72 15.75 -3.55
C VAL A 139 0.89 16.74 -2.42
N MET A 140 2.07 17.34 -2.34
CA MET A 140 2.42 18.26 -1.27
C MET A 140 1.84 19.65 -1.51
N SER A 141 1.79 20.47 -0.47
CA SER A 141 1.21 21.83 -0.52
C SER A 141 1.92 22.77 -1.52
N ASN A 142 3.17 22.48 -1.89
CA ASN A 142 3.90 23.19 -2.94
C ASN A 142 3.60 22.67 -4.37
N GLY A 143 2.72 21.66 -4.51
CA GLY A 143 2.33 21.05 -5.78
C GLY A 143 3.26 19.95 -6.29
N GLU A 144 4.38 19.69 -5.64
CA GLU A 144 5.27 18.57 -5.97
C GLU A 144 4.70 17.24 -5.50
N TRP A 145 5.08 16.17 -6.18
CA TRP A 145 4.66 14.80 -5.82
C TRP A 145 5.75 14.08 -5.04
N LEU A 146 5.35 13.35 -4.02
CA LEU A 146 6.22 12.49 -3.26
C LEU A 146 5.69 11.05 -3.32
N ALA A 147 6.46 10.15 -3.93
CA ALA A 147 6.11 8.76 -4.13
C ALA A 147 6.87 7.87 -3.14
N PRO A 148 6.17 7.14 -2.25
CA PRO A 148 6.81 6.24 -1.29
C PRO A 148 7.34 4.99 -1.98
N GLY A 149 8.62 4.67 -1.82
CA GLY A 149 9.30 3.55 -2.45
C GLY A 149 10.01 2.63 -1.47
N SER A 150 10.41 1.46 -1.95
CA SER A 150 11.22 0.49 -1.20
C SER A 150 12.18 -0.24 -2.11
N ILE A 151 13.32 -0.64 -1.55
CA ILE A 151 14.25 -1.60 -2.10
C ILE A 151 14.27 -2.79 -1.16
N GLU A 152 14.15 -3.97 -1.72
CA GLU A 152 14.15 -5.23 -0.97
C GLU A 152 15.26 -6.12 -1.55
N ASP A 153 16.43 -6.11 -0.93
CA ASP A 153 17.51 -7.03 -1.30
C ASP A 153 17.43 -8.33 -0.48
N ALA A 154 18.45 -9.20 -0.64
CA ALA A 154 18.47 -10.50 0.01
C ALA A 154 18.62 -10.45 1.54
N GLN A 155 18.94 -9.30 2.13
CA GLN A 155 19.19 -9.14 3.56
C GLN A 155 18.55 -7.87 4.12
N HIS A 156 18.52 -6.77 3.35
CA HIS A 156 18.10 -5.46 3.81
C HIS A 156 16.85 -4.98 3.08
N TRP A 157 15.98 -4.36 3.83
CA TRP A 157 14.80 -3.69 3.34
C TRP A 157 14.91 -2.20 3.65
N ASP A 158 15.01 -1.39 2.60
CA ASP A 158 15.21 0.03 2.71
C ASP A 158 14.05 0.81 2.11
N ALA A 159 13.61 1.83 2.82
CA ALA A 159 12.62 2.76 2.33
C ALA A 159 13.30 3.99 1.70
N PHE A 160 12.64 4.56 0.70
CA PHE A 160 13.00 5.82 0.09
C PHE A 160 11.74 6.56 -0.37
N VAL A 161 11.91 7.78 -0.84
CA VAL A 161 10.87 8.49 -1.58
C VAL A 161 11.43 8.95 -2.92
N ASP A 162 10.57 9.00 -3.92
CA ASP A 162 10.86 9.67 -5.19
C ASP A 162 10.10 10.99 -5.26
N LEU A 163 10.82 12.09 -5.46
CA LEU A 163 10.30 13.44 -5.58
C LEU A 163 10.14 13.81 -7.06
N SER A 164 8.99 14.34 -7.43
CA SER A 164 8.74 14.91 -8.76
C SER A 164 8.21 16.34 -8.63
N ALA A 165 8.91 17.29 -9.26
CA ALA A 165 8.50 18.68 -9.32
C ALA A 165 7.72 19.05 -10.61
N ASP A 166 7.49 18.06 -11.48
CA ASP A 166 6.95 18.24 -12.83
C ASP A 166 5.79 17.28 -13.13
N CYS A 167 4.99 16.95 -12.09
CA CYS A 167 3.83 16.07 -12.19
C CYS A 167 4.17 14.70 -12.80
N GLY A 168 5.24 14.07 -12.32
CA GLY A 168 5.60 12.68 -12.66
C GLY A 168 6.38 12.50 -13.95
N GLN A 169 6.93 13.59 -14.55
CA GLN A 169 7.76 13.49 -15.75
C GLN A 169 9.21 13.13 -15.41
N SER A 170 9.74 13.66 -14.31
CA SER A 170 11.05 13.31 -13.78
C SER A 170 10.99 13.03 -12.28
N TRP A 171 11.96 12.25 -11.79
CA TRP A 171 11.98 11.79 -10.42
C TRP A 171 13.37 11.81 -9.82
N SER A 172 13.48 12.28 -8.58
CA SER A 172 14.71 12.29 -7.78
C SER A 172 14.52 11.44 -6.53
N LYS A 173 15.39 10.44 -6.36
CA LYS A 173 15.35 9.53 -5.21
C LYS A 173 15.97 10.19 -3.99
N VAL A 174 15.31 10.05 -2.86
CA VAL A 174 15.79 10.46 -1.53
C VAL A 174 15.65 9.27 -0.58
N ASP A 175 16.77 8.80 -0.04
CA ASP A 175 16.78 7.68 0.89
C ASP A 175 16.26 8.08 2.28
N ILE A 176 15.53 7.17 2.92
CA ILE A 176 15.15 7.29 4.32
C ILE A 176 16.20 6.52 5.15
N PRO A 177 17.00 7.21 5.98
CA PRO A 177 18.04 6.55 6.75
C PRO A 177 17.45 5.51 7.73
N PHE A 178 18.08 4.34 7.80
CA PHE A 178 17.71 3.29 8.73
C PHE A 178 18.95 2.58 9.26
N GLU A 179 18.98 2.27 10.54
CA GLU A 179 20.09 1.55 11.17
C GLU A 179 19.78 0.05 11.19
N HIS A 180 20.41 -0.71 10.29
CA HIS A 180 20.26 -2.15 10.22
C HIS A 180 20.88 -2.86 11.40
N GLN A 181 20.25 -3.97 11.80
CA GLN A 181 20.71 -4.85 12.86
C GLN A 181 20.75 -6.29 12.33
N GLN A 182 21.57 -7.13 12.93
CA GLN A 182 21.44 -8.55 12.64
C GLN A 182 20.11 -9.07 13.20
N PRO A 183 19.27 -9.71 12.36
CA PRO A 183 18.00 -10.22 12.82
C PRO A 183 18.21 -11.25 13.94
N GLY A 184 17.45 -11.10 15.01
CA GLY A 184 17.32 -12.14 16.03
C GLY A 184 16.52 -13.32 15.46
N LEU A 185 16.77 -14.53 15.92
CA LEU A 185 15.94 -15.70 15.61
C LEU A 185 14.51 -15.42 16.11
N ALA A 186 13.55 -15.46 15.19
CA ALA A 186 12.17 -15.22 15.53
C ALA A 186 11.55 -16.39 16.29
N ALA A 187 10.64 -16.08 17.22
CA ALA A 187 9.80 -17.10 17.84
C ALA A 187 8.74 -17.57 16.82
N GLU A 188 8.76 -18.84 16.44
CA GLU A 188 7.88 -19.43 15.43
C GLU A 188 6.41 -19.51 15.80
N GLU A 189 6.03 -19.18 17.04
CA GLU A 189 4.70 -19.47 17.59
C GLU A 189 3.54 -18.68 16.94
N ASN A 190 3.79 -17.52 16.34
CA ASN A 190 2.77 -16.63 15.77
C ASN A 190 2.97 -16.33 14.28
N VAL A 191 3.66 -17.20 13.54
CA VAL A 191 3.93 -16.99 12.12
C VAL A 191 2.63 -17.00 11.32
N TRP A 192 2.50 -16.05 10.42
CA TRP A 192 1.38 -15.96 9.49
C TRP A 192 1.21 -17.27 8.69
N GLN A 193 -0.02 -17.76 8.68
CA GLN A 193 -0.34 -19.05 8.05
C GLN A 193 0.01 -19.12 6.56
N GLY A 194 -0.07 -17.99 5.85
CA GLY A 194 0.27 -17.91 4.43
C GLY A 194 1.72 -18.29 4.11
N LEU A 195 2.68 -18.09 5.02
CA LEU A 195 4.04 -18.61 4.83
C LEU A 195 4.09 -20.14 4.84
N LYS A 196 3.33 -20.75 5.75
CA LYS A 196 3.23 -22.20 5.88
C LYS A 196 2.49 -22.83 4.69
N GLU A 197 1.60 -22.10 4.07
CA GLU A 197 0.77 -22.50 2.92
C GLU A 197 1.35 -22.09 1.57
N ASN A 198 2.60 -21.62 1.54
CA ASN A 198 3.25 -21.18 0.31
C ASN A 198 2.50 -20.03 -0.43
N ALA A 199 1.93 -19.08 0.28
CA ALA A 199 1.18 -17.98 -0.33
C ALA A 199 2.06 -16.87 -0.91
N LEU A 200 3.33 -16.75 -0.48
CA LEU A 200 4.31 -15.80 -1.00
C LEU A 200 5.21 -16.40 -2.09
N TRP A 201 5.91 -15.54 -2.79
CA TRP A 201 6.97 -15.87 -3.74
C TRP A 201 8.17 -16.54 -3.04
N GLU A 202 8.49 -16.15 -1.78
CA GLU A 202 9.51 -16.76 -0.93
C GLU A 202 8.86 -17.25 0.38
N CYS A 203 8.98 -18.53 0.68
CA CYS A 203 8.37 -19.16 1.84
C CYS A 203 9.35 -19.97 2.69
N ASP A 204 10.65 -19.98 2.34
CA ASP A 204 11.66 -20.54 3.23
C ASP A 204 11.76 -19.68 4.49
N LEU A 205 11.29 -20.21 5.63
CA LEU A 205 11.32 -19.52 6.92
C LEU A 205 12.73 -19.08 7.32
N LYS A 206 13.75 -19.86 6.96
CA LYS A 206 15.15 -19.50 7.26
C LYS A 206 15.54 -18.23 6.50
N GLN A 207 15.08 -18.08 5.26
CA GLN A 207 15.35 -16.91 4.44
C GLN A 207 14.55 -15.70 4.87
N VAL A 208 13.22 -15.82 5.00
CA VAL A 208 12.34 -14.67 5.29
C VAL A 208 12.61 -14.03 6.66
N PHE A 209 13.16 -14.79 7.61
CA PHE A 209 13.55 -14.28 8.92
C PHE A 209 14.98 -13.69 8.96
N THR A 210 15.75 -13.75 7.88
CA THR A 210 17.04 -13.02 7.79
C THR A 210 16.88 -11.57 7.35
N TRP A 211 15.75 -11.21 6.79
CA TRP A 211 15.53 -9.84 6.31
C TRP A 211 15.37 -8.86 7.47
N ASP A 212 16.05 -7.73 7.38
CA ASP A 212 15.97 -6.65 8.34
C ASP A 212 15.69 -5.33 7.65
N GLY A 213 14.72 -4.59 8.16
CA GLY A 213 14.49 -3.24 7.67
C GLY A 213 13.07 -2.73 7.75
N VAL A 214 12.86 -1.63 7.03
CA VAL A 214 11.60 -0.89 6.93
C VAL A 214 11.26 -0.64 5.46
N ILE A 215 10.00 -0.84 5.08
CA ILE A 215 9.53 -0.67 3.70
C ILE A 215 8.13 -0.06 3.62
N GLN A 216 7.72 0.28 2.39
CA GLN A 216 6.37 0.68 2.05
C GLN A 216 5.88 1.88 2.88
N PRO A 217 6.57 3.03 2.86
CA PRO A 217 6.14 4.21 3.60
C PRO A 217 4.72 4.62 3.22
N THR A 218 3.95 5.12 4.19
CA THR A 218 2.71 5.85 3.95
C THR A 218 2.88 7.26 4.46
N LEU A 219 2.52 8.25 3.66
CA LEU A 219 2.94 9.65 3.80
C LEU A 219 1.79 10.57 4.17
N TRP A 220 2.05 11.60 4.96
CA TRP A 220 1.16 12.76 5.11
C TRP A 220 1.97 14.03 5.34
N GLU A 221 1.37 15.18 4.99
CA GLU A 221 1.89 16.51 5.28
C GLU A 221 1.07 17.14 6.39
N SER A 222 1.70 17.53 7.50
CA SER A 222 1.00 18.14 8.63
C SER A 222 0.91 19.67 8.51
N HIS A 223 1.95 20.29 8.00
CA HIS A 223 2.07 21.70 7.67
C HIS A 223 2.96 21.82 6.42
N PRO A 224 2.90 22.91 5.64
CA PRO A 224 3.71 23.06 4.45
C PRO A 224 5.17 22.72 4.68
N GLY A 225 5.66 21.69 3.97
CA GLY A 225 7.03 21.17 4.04
C GLY A 225 7.31 20.19 5.17
N ASN A 226 6.38 20.00 6.12
CA ASN A 226 6.53 19.04 7.21
C ASN A 226 5.87 17.71 6.82
N ILE A 227 6.67 16.80 6.29
CA ILE A 227 6.24 15.51 5.79
C ILE A 227 6.60 14.43 6.82
N HIS A 228 5.70 13.51 7.01
CA HIS A 228 5.86 12.38 7.92
C HIS A 228 5.58 11.08 7.20
N ALA A 229 6.19 10.00 7.67
CA ALA A 229 5.94 8.66 7.16
C ALA A 229 5.80 7.64 8.29
N LEU A 230 4.86 6.71 8.12
CA LEU A 230 4.84 5.45 8.85
C LEU A 230 5.28 4.32 7.93
N LEU A 231 6.07 3.40 8.47
CA LEU A 231 6.69 2.32 7.70
C LEU A 231 6.40 0.97 8.38
N ARG A 232 6.08 -0.01 7.57
CA ARG A 232 6.09 -1.42 7.97
C ARG A 232 7.52 -1.85 8.28
N SER A 233 7.70 -2.76 9.25
CA SER A 233 9.03 -3.26 9.61
C SER A 233 9.07 -4.75 9.88
N THR A 234 10.26 -5.32 9.82
CA THR A 234 10.56 -6.68 10.27
C THR A 234 10.69 -6.79 11.81
N ARG A 235 10.65 -5.66 12.53
CA ARG A 235 10.99 -5.56 13.96
C ARG A 235 9.78 -5.50 14.91
N GLY A 236 8.60 -5.92 14.44
CA GLY A 236 7.41 -6.02 15.26
C GLY A 236 6.75 -4.67 15.62
N LYS A 237 7.26 -3.54 15.14
CA LYS A 237 6.71 -2.20 15.37
C LYS A 237 6.53 -1.46 14.05
N ILE A 238 5.58 -0.54 14.00
CA ILE A 238 5.54 0.49 12.97
C ILE A 238 6.67 1.46 13.27
N TYR A 239 7.43 1.83 12.24
CA TYR A 239 8.48 2.84 12.31
C TYR A 239 7.95 4.16 11.78
N ARG A 240 8.56 5.26 12.23
CA ARG A 240 8.26 6.62 11.78
C ARG A 240 9.53 7.33 11.34
N THR A 241 9.40 8.22 10.35
CA THR A 241 10.42 9.20 10.00
C THR A 241 9.77 10.52 9.63
N ASP A 242 10.51 11.60 9.72
CA ASP A 242 10.04 12.96 9.53
C ASP A 242 11.01 13.75 8.63
N SER A 243 10.44 14.61 7.79
CA SER A 243 11.13 15.58 6.93
C SER A 243 10.54 16.96 7.17
N PHE A 244 11.37 18.01 7.11
CA PHE A 244 10.96 19.39 7.31
C PHE A 244 11.30 20.29 6.10
N ASP A 245 11.55 19.67 4.94
CA ASP A 245 12.02 20.34 3.73
C ASP A 245 11.36 19.76 2.45
N TYR A 246 10.06 19.41 2.54
CA TYR A 246 9.29 18.78 1.47
C TYR A 246 9.89 17.45 0.99
N GLY A 247 10.34 16.60 1.94
CA GLY A 247 10.84 15.26 1.63
C GLY A 247 12.26 15.22 1.04
N ARG A 248 13.02 16.33 1.06
CA ARG A 248 14.37 16.39 0.51
C ARG A 248 15.43 15.82 1.45
N SER A 249 15.14 15.78 2.73
CA SER A 249 15.93 15.07 3.73
C SER A 249 15.04 14.46 4.80
N TRP A 250 15.48 13.38 5.41
CA TRP A 250 14.71 12.61 6.40
C TRP A 250 15.55 12.31 7.63
N CYS A 251 14.96 12.34 8.80
CA CYS A 251 15.61 11.78 9.99
C CYS A 251 15.68 10.24 9.86
N ALA A 252 16.59 9.61 10.61
CA ALA A 252 16.62 8.16 10.68
C ALA A 252 15.28 7.61 11.19
N ALA A 253 14.78 6.55 10.53
CA ALA A 253 13.51 5.95 10.93
C ALA A 253 13.64 5.34 12.34
N TYR A 254 12.65 5.60 13.20
CA TYR A 254 12.62 5.19 14.60
C TYR A 254 11.35 4.41 14.93
N ALA A 255 11.44 3.49 15.88
CA ALA A 255 10.31 2.68 16.31
C ALA A 255 9.26 3.52 17.04
N THR A 256 7.99 3.32 16.69
CA THR A 256 6.84 3.84 17.45
C THR A 256 6.39 2.83 18.51
N THR A 257 5.39 3.20 19.30
CA THR A 257 4.72 2.26 20.21
C THR A 257 3.73 1.31 19.51
N LEU A 258 3.37 1.60 18.25
CA LEU A 258 2.42 0.81 17.48
C LEU A 258 3.00 -0.54 17.11
N PRO A 259 2.29 -1.66 17.37
CA PRO A 259 2.71 -2.97 16.91
C PRO A 259 2.58 -3.10 15.39
N ASN A 260 3.44 -3.90 14.76
CA ASN A 260 3.37 -4.29 13.37
C ASN A 260 3.71 -5.78 13.22
N ASN A 261 2.99 -6.46 12.37
CA ASN A 261 3.17 -7.87 12.07
C ASN A 261 3.96 -8.11 10.77
N ASN A 262 4.75 -7.13 10.33
CA ASN A 262 5.40 -7.13 9.03
C ASN A 262 4.37 -7.24 7.88
N SER A 263 3.29 -6.49 7.98
CA SER A 263 2.30 -6.30 6.91
C SER A 263 2.12 -4.82 6.58
N GLY A 264 1.62 -4.54 5.38
CA GLY A 264 1.41 -3.18 4.90
C GLY A 264 0.45 -2.39 5.78
N VAL A 265 0.73 -1.11 5.93
CA VAL A 265 -0.09 -0.11 6.63
C VAL A 265 -0.42 1.04 5.68
N ASP A 266 -1.48 1.79 5.95
CA ASP A 266 -1.77 3.01 5.20
C ASP A 266 -2.43 4.06 6.11
N VAL A 267 -2.07 5.33 5.95
CA VAL A 267 -2.56 6.47 6.73
C VAL A 267 -3.21 7.50 5.82
N VAL A 268 -4.22 8.20 6.33
CA VAL A 268 -4.80 9.38 5.68
C VAL A 268 -5.03 10.47 6.70
N GLY A 269 -4.82 11.73 6.31
CA GLY A 269 -5.21 12.91 7.05
C GLY A 269 -6.62 13.35 6.66
N LEU A 270 -7.42 13.73 7.64
CA LEU A 270 -8.72 14.38 7.46
C LEU A 270 -8.56 15.91 7.50
N ASP A 271 -9.51 16.64 6.92
CA ASP A 271 -9.50 18.12 6.91
C ASP A 271 -9.47 18.75 8.30
N CYS A 272 -9.95 18.03 9.31
CA CYS A 272 -9.89 18.46 10.73
C CYS A 272 -8.51 18.26 11.38
N GLY A 273 -7.52 17.72 10.68
CA GLY A 273 -6.20 17.43 11.18
C GLY A 273 -6.05 16.06 11.87
N THR A 274 -7.13 15.29 12.02
CA THR A 274 -7.09 13.93 12.53
C THR A 274 -6.44 13.00 11.49
N LEU A 275 -5.53 12.14 11.92
CA LEU A 275 -5.00 11.05 11.12
C LEU A 275 -5.78 9.77 11.37
N VAL A 276 -6.02 8.99 10.32
CA VAL A 276 -6.60 7.64 10.40
C VAL A 276 -5.63 6.64 9.80
N LEU A 277 -5.20 5.67 10.59
CA LEU A 277 -4.29 4.59 10.22
C LEU A 277 -5.06 3.29 10.08
N ALA A 278 -4.90 2.61 8.95
CA ALA A 278 -5.37 1.25 8.72
C ALA A 278 -4.19 0.27 8.81
N CYS A 279 -4.28 -0.72 9.71
CA CYS A 279 -3.19 -1.68 9.93
C CYS A 279 -3.68 -2.98 10.60
N ASN A 280 -2.78 -3.95 10.71
CA ASN A 280 -2.93 -5.07 11.63
C ASN A 280 -2.20 -4.72 12.93
N PRO A 281 -2.90 -4.41 14.04
CA PRO A 281 -2.27 -4.00 15.30
C PRO A 281 -1.76 -5.22 16.09
N ILE A 282 -0.87 -5.99 15.48
CA ILE A 282 -0.27 -7.21 16.00
C ILE A 282 1.25 -7.09 15.96
N GLU A 283 1.91 -7.41 17.04
CA GLU A 283 3.36 -7.42 17.10
C GLU A 283 3.95 -8.74 16.60
N GLY A 284 5.02 -8.68 15.81
CA GLY A 284 5.79 -9.84 15.37
C GLY A 284 6.27 -9.73 13.93
N ASN A 285 7.45 -10.30 13.61
CA ASN A 285 7.88 -10.45 12.24
C ASN A 285 7.11 -11.58 11.57
N TRP A 286 6.49 -11.30 10.42
CA TRP A 286 5.60 -12.25 9.74
C TRP A 286 4.48 -12.80 10.63
N GLY A 287 3.94 -11.94 11.50
CA GLY A 287 2.85 -12.29 12.42
C GLY A 287 1.51 -12.48 11.71
N ARG A 288 0.54 -13.04 12.44
CA ARG A 288 -0.82 -13.26 11.92
C ARG A 288 -1.45 -11.98 11.37
N ARG A 289 -2.25 -12.10 10.30
CA ARG A 289 -2.87 -10.97 9.59
C ARG A 289 -4.34 -10.76 9.98
N TYR A 290 -4.64 -10.88 11.26
CA TYR A 290 -5.93 -10.53 11.87
C TYR A 290 -5.73 -10.13 13.34
N PRO A 291 -6.55 -9.17 13.86
CA PRO A 291 -7.52 -8.35 13.16
C PRO A 291 -6.86 -7.38 12.17
N ILE A 292 -7.68 -6.78 11.28
CA ILE A 292 -7.36 -5.52 10.60
C ILE A 292 -8.22 -4.43 11.24
N ALA A 293 -7.68 -3.24 11.47
CA ALA A 293 -8.32 -2.21 12.27
C ALA A 293 -7.96 -0.80 11.80
N LEU A 294 -8.79 0.17 12.22
CA LEU A 294 -8.51 1.59 12.17
C LEU A 294 -8.09 2.11 13.54
N LEU A 295 -7.13 3.03 13.55
CA LEU A 295 -6.75 3.83 14.70
C LEU A 295 -6.77 5.29 14.30
N GLU A 296 -7.10 6.20 15.22
CA GLU A 296 -7.05 7.63 14.99
C GLU A 296 -6.00 8.31 15.85
N SER A 297 -5.45 9.41 15.37
CA SER A 297 -4.53 10.29 16.08
C SER A 297 -4.94 11.74 15.88
N GLN A 298 -4.95 12.51 16.98
CA GLN A 298 -5.27 13.94 16.99
C GLN A 298 -4.04 14.81 17.27
N ASP A 299 -2.88 14.20 17.41
CA ASP A 299 -1.61 14.84 17.77
C ASP A 299 -0.49 14.53 16.77
N ASN A 300 -0.85 14.50 15.48
CA ASN A 300 0.07 14.27 14.36
C ASN A 300 0.80 12.91 14.46
N GLY A 301 0.11 11.86 14.91
CA GLY A 301 0.65 10.50 14.92
C GLY A 301 1.59 10.22 16.11
N VAL A 302 1.57 11.05 17.16
CA VAL A 302 2.34 10.80 18.40
C VAL A 302 1.64 9.76 19.26
N THR A 303 0.34 9.92 19.47
CA THR A 303 -0.50 8.94 20.15
C THR A 303 -1.66 8.46 19.28
N TRP A 304 -2.14 7.25 19.54
CA TRP A 304 -3.18 6.61 18.76
C TRP A 304 -4.25 6.01 19.66
N SER A 305 -5.49 6.04 19.16
CA SER A 305 -6.65 5.46 19.83
C SER A 305 -6.53 3.94 19.98
N GLN A 306 -7.46 3.36 20.74
CA GLN A 306 -7.66 1.90 20.70
C GLN A 306 -8.13 1.47 19.30
N PRO A 307 -7.68 0.29 18.82
CA PRO A 307 -8.06 -0.20 17.51
C PRO A 307 -9.57 -0.40 17.37
N TRP A 308 -10.17 0.13 16.30
CA TRP A 308 -11.52 -0.18 15.87
C TRP A 308 -11.46 -1.26 14.77
N ALA A 309 -11.88 -2.48 15.09
CA ALA A 309 -11.73 -3.62 14.20
C ALA A 309 -12.67 -3.54 12.99
N LEU A 310 -12.10 -3.69 11.79
CA LEU A 310 -12.81 -3.88 10.52
C LEU A 310 -13.17 -5.37 10.32
N GLU A 311 -12.20 -6.24 10.58
CA GLU A 311 -12.33 -7.69 10.59
C GLU A 311 -11.61 -8.24 11.82
N HIS A 312 -12.26 -9.13 12.56
CA HIS A 312 -11.72 -9.68 13.81
C HIS A 312 -11.69 -11.22 13.84
N SER A 313 -12.34 -11.88 12.87
CA SER A 313 -12.30 -13.33 12.73
C SER A 313 -10.90 -13.82 12.35
N LYS A 314 -10.64 -15.11 12.52
CA LYS A 314 -9.42 -15.74 12.02
C LYS A 314 -9.41 -15.72 10.49
N GLY A 315 -8.30 -15.27 9.90
CA GLY A 315 -8.15 -15.16 8.45
C GLY A 315 -6.90 -14.41 8.06
N GLU A 316 -6.81 -14.02 6.78
CA GLU A 316 -5.84 -13.07 6.28
C GLU A 316 -6.54 -11.80 5.80
N PHE A 317 -6.41 -10.72 6.57
CA PHE A 317 -6.91 -9.40 6.26
C PHE A 317 -5.74 -8.44 6.29
N SER A 318 -5.29 -7.97 5.14
CA SER A 318 -4.00 -7.28 5.06
C SER A 318 -3.94 -6.29 3.92
N TYR A 319 -2.86 -5.52 3.87
CA TYR A 319 -2.59 -4.55 2.82
C TYR A 319 -3.75 -3.57 2.61
N PRO A 320 -4.16 -2.85 3.66
CA PRO A 320 -5.20 -1.84 3.52
C PRO A 320 -4.73 -0.70 2.63
N ALA A 321 -5.65 -0.11 1.87
CA ALA A 321 -5.49 1.19 1.26
C ALA A 321 -6.63 2.09 1.73
N ILE A 322 -6.33 3.33 2.10
CA ILE A 322 -7.30 4.29 2.63
C ILE A 322 -7.14 5.65 1.99
N ILE A 323 -8.26 6.26 1.61
CA ILE A 323 -8.35 7.66 1.19
C ILE A 323 -9.55 8.31 1.89
N ALA A 324 -9.59 9.63 1.91
CA ALA A 324 -10.66 10.41 2.52
C ALA A 324 -11.28 11.39 1.53
N GLU A 325 -12.61 11.53 1.60
CA GLU A 325 -13.37 12.60 0.99
C GLU A 325 -14.16 13.30 2.09
N GLY A 326 -13.66 14.42 2.60
CA GLY A 326 -14.19 15.05 3.80
C GLY A 326 -14.15 14.10 5.00
N ASP A 327 -15.30 13.82 5.61
CA ASP A 327 -15.43 12.89 6.75
C ASP A 327 -15.68 11.43 6.31
N VAL A 328 -15.70 11.12 5.00
CA VAL A 328 -15.91 9.78 4.47
C VAL A 328 -14.56 9.13 4.12
N LEU A 329 -14.31 8.00 4.73
CA LEU A 329 -13.17 7.15 4.45
C LEU A 329 -13.55 6.07 3.45
N HIS A 330 -12.78 5.93 2.39
CA HIS A 330 -12.86 4.82 1.44
C HIS A 330 -11.68 3.89 1.68
N LEU A 331 -11.97 2.63 1.92
CA LEU A 331 -10.97 1.63 2.27
C LEU A 331 -11.08 0.40 1.39
N THR A 332 -9.93 -0.21 1.11
CA THR A 332 -9.86 -1.57 0.59
C THR A 332 -8.86 -2.39 1.39
N TRP A 333 -9.04 -3.69 1.42
CA TRP A 333 -8.07 -4.65 1.96
C TRP A 333 -8.22 -6.02 1.31
N THR A 334 -7.15 -6.78 1.32
CA THR A 334 -7.14 -8.18 0.89
C THR A 334 -7.93 -9.03 1.89
N PHE A 335 -8.81 -9.87 1.39
CA PHE A 335 -9.60 -10.85 2.16
C PHE A 335 -9.20 -12.26 1.75
N ASN A 336 -8.46 -12.95 2.61
CA ASN A 336 -8.00 -14.35 2.44
C ASN A 336 -7.30 -14.61 1.08
N ARG A 337 -6.72 -13.59 0.45
CA ARG A 337 -6.16 -13.61 -0.93
C ARG A 337 -7.13 -14.07 -2.02
N THR A 338 -8.40 -14.27 -1.69
CA THR A 338 -9.43 -14.71 -2.65
C THR A 338 -10.35 -13.57 -3.08
N ASN A 339 -10.37 -12.47 -2.34
CA ASN A 339 -11.17 -11.30 -2.67
C ASN A 339 -10.52 -10.01 -2.15
N ILE A 340 -11.02 -8.90 -2.61
CA ILE A 340 -10.76 -7.56 -2.08
C ILE A 340 -12.08 -7.04 -1.48
N VAL A 341 -12.01 -6.52 -0.27
CA VAL A 341 -13.14 -5.81 0.34
C VAL A 341 -13.01 -4.32 0.08
N TYR A 342 -14.12 -3.69 -0.24
CA TYR A 342 -14.29 -2.25 -0.21
C TYR A 342 -15.22 -1.85 0.92
N SER A 343 -14.90 -0.77 1.61
CA SER A 343 -15.74 -0.21 2.67
C SER A 343 -15.78 1.31 2.62
N GLN A 344 -16.96 1.86 2.92
CA GLN A 344 -17.12 3.28 3.26
C GLN A 344 -17.41 3.41 4.75
N ILE A 345 -16.67 4.30 5.39
CA ILE A 345 -16.74 4.53 6.83
C ILE A 345 -16.82 6.04 7.06
N THR A 346 -17.78 6.48 7.85
CA THR A 346 -17.85 7.88 8.28
C THR A 346 -17.05 8.03 9.58
N HIS A 347 -16.16 9.01 9.60
CA HIS A 347 -15.52 9.48 10.83
C HIS A 347 -16.51 10.40 11.55
N ASN A 348 -16.85 10.06 12.78
CA ASN A 348 -17.76 10.86 13.61
C ASN A 348 -16.92 11.85 14.42
N LYS A 349 -17.20 13.14 14.24
CA LYS A 349 -16.57 14.24 14.99
C LYS A 349 -16.95 14.23 16.46
#